data_73d06b7b725d74172519162991bb84da
#
_entry.id   73d06b7b725d74172519162991bb84da
#
_cell.length_a   1.000
_cell.length_b   1.000
_cell.length_c   1.000
_cell.angle_alpha   90.00
_cell.angle_beta   90.00
_cell.angle_gamma   90.00
#
_symmetry.space_group_name_H-M   'P 1'
#
loop_
_entity.id
_entity.type
_entity.pdbx_description
1 polymer ?
#
loop_
_entity_poly.entity_id
_entity_poly.type
_entity_poly.pdbx_seq_one_letter_code
_entity_poly.pdbx_strand_id
1 'polypeptide(L)'
;MATSVQDFRIESDLIGERQISNDKLYGVQTLRGVENFNISAFHLSDYPLFIHGLAWTKEAAAIANHRLGLLSDQQKDAIVTACHELLEGKHHDQFPVDMIQGGAGTTTNMNANEVICNRALELMGHAKGEFKYLSPNDHVNGSQSTNDAYPTAIHLGLYASHLKLRPHFIQLIEALEAKSRQFAHVVKMGRTQLQDAVPMTLGQTFGGFASILRHEIANLDYAAQQFLAINMGATAIGTGISSEPEYADYCTAAMAEITGWPITRTDDFVGATSDTSEMIGYSSALRRIAVKVNKICNDLRLLSSGPRCGLGEINLPAMQPGSSIMPGKVNPVIPEVMSQVCYKVMGNDLCVTMAGDASQMELNAMEPVMAQCCFESIDLLIQGFDTLRTLCIEGITVNEETCRSYVRNSIGIVTALNPIIGYKNSTKIAKEALETGRSVYDLVIEHGILTQEDLDKVLAPENMIQPVRLDIKPLK
;
A
#
# COMPACT_ATOMS: atom_id res chain seq x y z
N MET A 1 -56.21 15.44 9.45
CA MET A 1 -55.45 14.70 10.48
C MET A 1 -54.15 14.26 9.81
N ALA A 2 -53.02 14.88 10.14
CA ALA A 2 -51.74 14.42 9.64
C ALA A 2 -51.44 13.07 10.33
N THR A 3 -51.37 12.00 9.57
CA THR A 3 -50.86 10.73 10.04
C THR A 3 -49.39 10.99 10.48
N SER A 4 -49.13 10.82 11.78
CA SER A 4 -47.77 10.81 12.29
C SER A 4 -47.02 9.70 11.55
N VAL A 5 -46.09 10.07 10.69
CA VAL A 5 -45.13 9.12 10.14
C VAL A 5 -44.44 8.52 11.35
N GLN A 6 -44.55 7.21 11.57
CA GLN A 6 -43.78 6.55 12.61
C GLN A 6 -42.30 6.78 12.29
N ASP A 7 -41.54 7.33 13.25
CA ASP A 7 -40.11 7.63 13.07
C ASP A 7 -39.24 6.36 12.95
N PHE A 8 -39.82 5.17 13.11
CA PHE A 8 -39.16 3.87 13.04
C PHE A 8 -40.07 2.79 12.43
N ARG A 9 -39.43 1.74 11.89
CA ARG A 9 -40.02 0.48 11.47
C ARG A 9 -39.57 -0.66 12.37
N ILE A 10 -40.36 -1.73 12.43
CA ILE A 10 -40.01 -2.96 13.16
C ILE A 10 -39.52 -3.97 12.12
N GLU A 11 -38.32 -4.49 12.32
CA GLU A 11 -37.79 -5.64 11.59
C GLU A 11 -37.48 -6.78 12.56
N SER A 12 -37.53 -8.02 12.07
CA SER A 12 -37.32 -9.22 12.88
C SER A 12 -36.36 -10.19 12.17
N ASP A 13 -35.60 -10.91 12.97
CA ASP A 13 -34.82 -12.08 12.58
C ASP A 13 -35.05 -13.24 13.55
N LEU A 14 -34.25 -14.32 13.47
CA LEU A 14 -34.37 -15.50 14.33
C LEU A 14 -34.19 -15.20 15.84
N ILE A 15 -33.56 -14.07 16.18
CA ILE A 15 -33.26 -13.69 17.57
C ILE A 15 -34.38 -12.79 18.14
N GLY A 16 -35.23 -12.20 17.29
CA GLY A 16 -36.35 -11.36 17.68
C GLY A 16 -36.39 -10.01 16.97
N GLU A 17 -37.28 -9.15 17.43
CA GLU A 17 -37.58 -7.86 16.82
C GLU A 17 -36.62 -6.75 17.27
N ARG A 18 -36.40 -5.76 16.37
CA ARG A 18 -35.73 -4.49 16.65
C ARG A 18 -36.47 -3.34 15.96
N GLN A 19 -36.36 -2.17 16.57
CA GLN A 19 -36.79 -0.91 15.97
C GLN A 19 -35.66 -0.30 15.18
N ILE A 20 -35.90 -0.01 13.90
CA ILE A 20 -34.96 0.63 13.00
C ILE A 20 -35.52 2.01 12.62
N SER A 21 -34.74 3.05 12.78
CA SER A 21 -35.15 4.39 12.33
C SER A 21 -35.42 4.40 10.81
N ASN A 22 -36.53 5.07 10.42
CA ASN A 22 -36.96 5.09 9.02
C ASN A 22 -36.06 5.89 8.07
N ASP A 23 -35.10 6.69 8.59
CA ASP A 23 -34.08 7.32 7.80
C ASP A 23 -32.99 6.33 7.36
N LYS A 24 -32.84 5.19 8.05
CA LYS A 24 -31.83 4.17 7.76
C LYS A 24 -32.24 3.21 6.65
N LEU A 25 -31.28 2.91 5.77
CA LEU A 25 -31.42 1.85 4.77
C LEU A 25 -31.03 0.47 5.32
N TYR A 26 -30.10 0.41 6.27
CA TYR A 26 -29.75 -0.86 6.90
C TYR A 26 -30.89 -1.41 7.76
N GLY A 27 -30.83 -2.70 8.08
CA GLY A 27 -31.89 -3.42 8.81
C GLY A 27 -31.42 -4.00 10.13
N VAL A 28 -32.17 -5.04 10.58
CA VAL A 28 -32.05 -5.63 11.91
C VAL A 28 -30.68 -6.31 12.12
N GLN A 29 -30.11 -6.98 11.12
CA GLN A 29 -28.84 -7.69 11.28
C GLN A 29 -27.68 -6.72 11.37
N THR A 30 -27.70 -5.64 10.58
CA THR A 30 -26.75 -4.55 10.71
C THR A 30 -26.81 -3.90 12.09
N LEU A 31 -28.02 -3.60 12.59
CA LEU A 31 -28.18 -3.01 13.91
C LEU A 31 -27.58 -3.90 15.00
N ARG A 32 -27.80 -5.23 14.94
CA ARG A 32 -27.15 -6.16 15.87
C ARG A 32 -25.64 -6.14 15.75
N GLY A 33 -25.11 -6.05 14.54
CA GLY A 33 -23.67 -5.91 14.31
C GLY A 33 -23.10 -4.66 14.99
N VAL A 34 -23.77 -3.52 14.84
CA VAL A 34 -23.38 -2.26 15.51
C VAL A 34 -23.49 -2.36 17.04
N GLU A 35 -24.53 -3.03 17.56
CA GLU A 35 -24.68 -3.27 19.00
C GLU A 35 -23.58 -4.20 19.55
N ASN A 36 -23.18 -5.23 18.79
CA ASN A 36 -22.22 -6.26 19.22
C ASN A 36 -20.76 -5.84 19.07
N PHE A 37 -20.43 -5.11 18.01
CA PHE A 37 -19.06 -4.82 17.59
C PHE A 37 -18.83 -3.31 17.53
N ASN A 38 -18.56 -2.71 18.67
CA ASN A 38 -18.03 -1.35 18.82
C ASN A 38 -16.61 -1.47 19.39
N ILE A 39 -15.70 -1.96 18.57
CA ILE A 39 -14.37 -2.42 18.98
C ILE A 39 -13.29 -1.44 18.55
N SER A 40 -13.37 -0.94 17.31
CA SER A 40 -12.36 -0.05 16.73
C SER A 40 -12.95 1.30 16.34
N ALA A 41 -12.09 2.20 15.87
CA ALA A 41 -12.51 3.48 15.29
C ALA A 41 -12.72 3.37 13.76
N PHE A 42 -12.63 2.17 13.20
CA PHE A 42 -12.69 1.94 11.76
C PHE A 42 -14.03 1.29 11.38
N HIS A 43 -14.81 2.01 10.60
CA HIS A 43 -16.10 1.52 10.10
C HIS A 43 -16.00 1.23 8.60
N LEU A 44 -16.91 0.39 8.11
CA LEU A 44 -16.94 0.06 6.69
C LEU A 44 -17.13 1.30 5.81
N SER A 45 -17.86 2.32 6.28
CA SER A 45 -18.01 3.63 5.63
C SER A 45 -16.71 4.37 5.37
N ASP A 46 -15.63 4.07 6.10
CA ASP A 46 -14.32 4.68 5.92
C ASP A 46 -13.55 4.10 4.72
N TYR A 47 -14.05 2.99 4.15
CA TYR A 47 -13.42 2.25 3.06
C TYR A 47 -14.32 2.18 1.80
N PRO A 48 -14.48 3.28 1.05
CA PRO A 48 -15.39 3.34 -0.10
C PRO A 48 -15.15 2.26 -1.14
N LEU A 49 -13.90 1.87 -1.41
CA LEU A 49 -13.59 0.84 -2.39
C LEU A 49 -13.97 -0.57 -1.92
N PHE A 50 -14.08 -0.80 -0.61
CA PHE A 50 -14.66 -2.04 -0.11
C PHE A 50 -16.19 -2.07 -0.33
N ILE A 51 -16.88 -0.94 -0.11
CA ILE A 51 -18.30 -0.82 -0.45
C ILE A 51 -18.53 -1.04 -1.95
N HIS A 52 -17.64 -0.52 -2.81
CA HIS A 52 -17.68 -0.82 -4.25
C HIS A 52 -17.52 -2.32 -4.52
N GLY A 53 -16.60 -3.00 -3.84
CA GLY A 53 -16.44 -4.46 -3.93
C GLY A 53 -17.73 -5.21 -3.60
N LEU A 54 -18.43 -4.79 -2.52
CA LEU A 54 -19.74 -5.33 -2.18
C LEU A 54 -20.79 -5.03 -3.26
N ALA A 55 -20.84 -3.81 -3.77
CA ALA A 55 -21.79 -3.42 -4.80
C ALA A 55 -21.61 -4.24 -6.09
N TRP A 56 -20.38 -4.37 -6.60
CA TRP A 56 -20.09 -5.21 -7.78
C TRP A 56 -20.47 -6.68 -7.55
N THR A 57 -20.20 -7.21 -6.36
CA THR A 57 -20.55 -8.58 -6.01
C THR A 57 -22.07 -8.79 -6.06
N LYS A 58 -22.84 -7.87 -5.47
CA LYS A 58 -24.32 -7.98 -5.42
C LYS A 58 -24.96 -7.69 -6.77
N GLU A 59 -24.43 -6.79 -7.55
CA GLU A 59 -24.87 -6.52 -8.93
C GLU A 59 -24.66 -7.76 -9.81
N ALA A 60 -23.47 -8.35 -9.80
CA ALA A 60 -23.18 -9.56 -10.59
C ALA A 60 -24.07 -10.75 -10.18
N ALA A 61 -24.30 -10.92 -8.86
CA ALA A 61 -25.19 -11.95 -8.34
C ALA A 61 -26.64 -11.73 -8.79
N ALA A 62 -27.14 -10.50 -8.78
CA ALA A 62 -28.49 -10.19 -9.27
C ALA A 62 -28.64 -10.48 -10.77
N ILE A 63 -27.65 -10.13 -11.59
CA ILE A 63 -27.65 -10.43 -13.03
C ILE A 63 -27.65 -11.96 -13.26
N ALA A 64 -26.80 -12.70 -12.54
CA ALA A 64 -26.74 -14.16 -12.64
C ALA A 64 -28.06 -14.82 -12.22
N ASN A 65 -28.62 -14.44 -11.08
CA ASN A 65 -29.89 -14.98 -10.59
C ASN A 65 -31.06 -14.64 -11.51
N HIS A 66 -31.09 -13.45 -12.11
CA HIS A 66 -32.08 -13.09 -13.11
C HIS A 66 -31.95 -13.99 -14.35
N ARG A 67 -30.74 -14.22 -14.86
CA ARG A 67 -30.49 -15.10 -16.00
C ARG A 67 -30.93 -16.54 -15.74
N LEU A 68 -30.89 -16.98 -14.50
CA LEU A 68 -31.40 -18.29 -14.04
C LEU A 68 -32.92 -18.31 -13.77
N GLY A 69 -33.60 -17.17 -13.92
CA GLY A 69 -35.03 -17.07 -13.68
C GLY A 69 -35.42 -17.00 -12.18
N LEU A 70 -34.46 -16.73 -11.30
CA LEU A 70 -34.66 -16.63 -9.85
C LEU A 70 -35.05 -15.21 -9.40
N LEU A 71 -34.86 -14.20 -10.25
CA LEU A 71 -35.28 -12.82 -10.05
C LEU A 71 -36.11 -12.36 -11.25
N SER A 72 -37.14 -11.54 -10.98
CA SER A 72 -37.88 -10.82 -12.03
C SER A 72 -37.06 -9.65 -12.59
N ASP A 73 -37.42 -9.13 -13.76
CA ASP A 73 -36.82 -7.92 -14.35
C ASP A 73 -36.83 -6.76 -13.36
N GLN A 74 -38.00 -6.50 -12.71
CA GLN A 74 -38.15 -5.40 -11.77
C GLN A 74 -37.24 -5.53 -10.55
N GLN A 75 -37.08 -6.72 -9.98
CA GLN A 75 -36.22 -6.97 -8.83
C GLN A 75 -34.74 -6.77 -9.22
N LYS A 76 -34.30 -7.37 -10.32
CA LYS A 76 -32.95 -7.24 -10.84
C LYS A 76 -32.62 -5.77 -11.12
N ASP A 77 -33.47 -5.04 -11.85
CA ASP A 77 -33.24 -3.65 -12.22
C ASP A 77 -33.14 -2.74 -10.98
N ALA A 78 -33.99 -2.98 -9.96
CA ALA A 78 -33.95 -2.23 -8.72
C ALA A 78 -32.66 -2.51 -7.91
N ILE A 79 -32.23 -3.78 -7.81
CA ILE A 79 -30.97 -4.15 -7.14
C ILE A 79 -29.78 -3.51 -7.87
N VAL A 80 -29.68 -3.65 -9.19
CA VAL A 80 -28.61 -3.07 -10.01
C VAL A 80 -28.56 -1.55 -9.85
N THR A 81 -29.70 -0.88 -9.87
CA THR A 81 -29.77 0.58 -9.66
C THR A 81 -29.25 0.97 -8.28
N ALA A 82 -29.63 0.24 -7.23
CA ALA A 82 -29.15 0.48 -5.88
C ALA A 82 -27.62 0.27 -5.77
N CYS A 83 -27.08 -0.75 -6.43
CA CYS A 83 -25.64 -0.98 -6.51
C CYS A 83 -24.91 0.17 -7.23
N HIS A 84 -25.46 0.67 -8.33
CA HIS A 84 -24.88 1.83 -9.04
C HIS A 84 -24.86 3.09 -8.16
N GLU A 85 -25.89 3.33 -7.36
CA GLU A 85 -25.88 4.44 -6.39
C GLU A 85 -24.73 4.32 -5.38
N LEU A 86 -24.41 3.11 -4.92
CA LEU A 86 -23.25 2.85 -4.06
C LEU A 86 -21.94 3.13 -4.79
N LEU A 87 -21.82 2.72 -6.05
CA LEU A 87 -20.62 2.97 -6.89
C LEU A 87 -20.42 4.47 -7.16
N GLU A 88 -21.50 5.26 -7.17
CA GLU A 88 -21.46 6.73 -7.25
C GLU A 88 -21.11 7.41 -5.92
N GLY A 89 -20.87 6.65 -4.85
CA GLY A 89 -20.56 7.16 -3.52
C GLY A 89 -21.77 7.58 -2.69
N LYS A 90 -22.99 7.25 -3.12
CA LYS A 90 -24.22 7.51 -2.34
C LYS A 90 -24.40 6.45 -1.25
N HIS A 91 -25.06 6.80 -0.16
CA HIS A 91 -25.44 5.88 0.93
C HIS A 91 -24.28 5.20 1.66
N HIS A 92 -23.04 5.64 1.53
CA HIS A 92 -21.89 5.07 2.24
C HIS A 92 -22.03 5.24 3.77
N ASP A 93 -22.71 6.28 4.23
CA ASP A 93 -23.07 6.52 5.63
C ASP A 93 -24.00 5.44 6.21
N GLN A 94 -24.59 4.59 5.36
CA GLN A 94 -25.45 3.47 5.75
C GLN A 94 -24.67 2.18 6.04
N PHE A 95 -23.32 2.26 6.08
CA PHE A 95 -22.40 1.15 6.40
C PHE A 95 -21.67 1.40 7.73
N PRO A 96 -22.39 1.43 8.88
CA PRO A 96 -21.82 1.82 10.17
C PRO A 96 -21.10 0.68 10.90
N VAL A 97 -20.99 -0.50 10.31
CA VAL A 97 -20.42 -1.68 10.97
C VAL A 97 -18.92 -1.54 11.16
N ASP A 98 -18.43 -1.99 12.33
CA ASP A 98 -17.00 -2.01 12.65
C ASP A 98 -16.26 -2.99 11.72
N MET A 99 -15.07 -2.62 11.29
CA MET A 99 -14.22 -3.50 10.47
C MET A 99 -13.71 -4.71 11.27
N ILE A 100 -13.58 -4.60 12.60
CA ILE A 100 -13.20 -5.70 13.49
C ILE A 100 -14.47 -6.35 14.02
N GLN A 101 -14.82 -7.48 13.43
CA GLN A 101 -16.09 -8.17 13.71
C GLN A 101 -15.92 -9.69 13.70
N GLY A 102 -16.67 -10.41 14.54
CA GLY A 102 -16.80 -11.85 14.50
C GLY A 102 -17.80 -12.31 13.44
N GLY A 103 -17.74 -13.60 13.09
CA GLY A 103 -18.69 -14.20 12.14
C GLY A 103 -18.23 -14.18 10.68
N ALA A 104 -16.92 -14.12 10.43
CA ALA A 104 -16.33 -14.21 9.09
C ALA A 104 -16.93 -13.22 8.07
N GLY A 105 -17.27 -12.00 8.51
CA GLY A 105 -17.83 -10.96 7.63
C GLY A 105 -19.33 -10.98 7.43
N THR A 106 -20.08 -11.84 8.14
CA THR A 106 -21.55 -11.90 8.00
C THR A 106 -22.23 -10.56 8.28
N THR A 107 -21.75 -9.80 9.28
CA THR A 107 -22.29 -8.47 9.57
C THR A 107 -22.12 -7.51 8.38
N THR A 108 -20.97 -7.50 7.73
CA THR A 108 -20.70 -6.69 6.53
C THR A 108 -21.55 -7.15 5.35
N ASN A 109 -21.60 -8.45 5.08
CA ASN A 109 -22.42 -9.01 4.00
C ASN A 109 -23.90 -8.65 4.17
N MET A 110 -24.45 -8.79 5.39
CA MET A 110 -25.83 -8.45 5.67
C MET A 110 -26.07 -6.94 5.64
N ASN A 111 -25.12 -6.12 6.05
CA ASN A 111 -25.23 -4.66 5.90
C ASN A 111 -25.41 -4.28 4.41
N ALA A 112 -24.61 -4.84 3.50
CA ALA A 112 -24.79 -4.62 2.07
C ALA A 112 -26.16 -5.15 1.58
N ASN A 113 -26.56 -6.37 1.97
CA ASN A 113 -27.83 -6.95 1.58
C ASN A 113 -29.01 -6.08 2.02
N GLU A 114 -29.01 -5.60 3.26
CA GLU A 114 -30.10 -4.79 3.83
C GLU A 114 -30.17 -3.40 3.20
N VAL A 115 -29.04 -2.72 3.02
CA VAL A 115 -28.97 -1.40 2.37
C VAL A 115 -29.46 -1.48 0.93
N ILE A 116 -28.95 -2.42 0.14
CA ILE A 116 -29.32 -2.62 -1.26
C ILE A 116 -30.81 -3.01 -1.34
N CYS A 117 -31.28 -3.94 -0.50
CA CYS A 117 -32.67 -4.37 -0.49
C CYS A 117 -33.64 -3.22 -0.18
N ASN A 118 -33.41 -2.47 0.90
CA ASN A 118 -34.27 -1.37 1.28
C ASN A 118 -34.25 -0.24 0.25
N ARG A 119 -33.11 0.05 -0.35
CA ARG A 119 -33.04 1.03 -1.45
C ARG A 119 -33.77 0.55 -2.70
N ALA A 120 -33.63 -0.72 -3.05
CA ALA A 120 -34.34 -1.32 -4.18
C ALA A 120 -35.88 -1.34 -3.94
N LEU A 121 -36.32 -1.61 -2.73
CA LEU A 121 -37.74 -1.49 -2.37
C LEU A 121 -38.28 -0.06 -2.60
N GLU A 122 -37.53 0.98 -2.19
CA GLU A 122 -37.91 2.37 -2.49
C GLU A 122 -38.04 2.64 -3.98
N LEU A 123 -37.07 2.15 -4.77
CA LEU A 123 -37.05 2.28 -6.24
C LEU A 123 -38.23 1.54 -6.91
N MET A 124 -38.70 0.46 -6.30
CA MET A 124 -39.90 -0.26 -6.72
C MET A 124 -41.20 0.38 -6.25
N GLY A 125 -41.18 1.45 -5.44
CA GLY A 125 -42.36 2.14 -4.90
C GLY A 125 -42.90 1.51 -3.63
N HIS A 126 -42.13 0.70 -2.92
CA HIS A 126 -42.47 0.07 -1.66
C HIS A 126 -41.78 0.73 -0.46
N ALA A 127 -42.30 0.50 0.74
CA ALA A 127 -41.66 0.95 1.96
C ALA A 127 -40.47 0.04 2.33
N LYS A 128 -39.45 0.61 3.00
CA LYS A 128 -38.38 -0.15 3.63
C LYS A 128 -38.95 -1.20 4.58
N GLY A 129 -38.37 -2.42 4.57
CA GLY A 129 -38.86 -3.54 5.39
C GLY A 129 -40.02 -4.33 4.79
N GLU A 130 -40.57 -3.94 3.62
CA GLU A 130 -41.62 -4.74 2.96
C GLU A 130 -41.04 -5.96 2.21
N PHE A 131 -40.33 -6.82 2.96
CA PHE A 131 -39.52 -7.93 2.43
C PHE A 131 -40.31 -9.01 1.68
N LYS A 132 -41.65 -8.95 1.69
CA LYS A 132 -42.51 -9.80 0.82
C LYS A 132 -42.30 -9.50 -0.68
N TYR A 133 -41.87 -8.30 -1.04
CA TYR A 133 -41.59 -7.90 -2.44
C TYR A 133 -40.15 -8.08 -2.86
N LEU A 134 -39.23 -7.79 -1.93
CA LEU A 134 -37.81 -8.00 -2.08
C LEU A 134 -37.18 -8.25 -0.70
N SER A 135 -36.50 -9.38 -0.53
CA SER A 135 -35.88 -9.80 0.73
C SER A 135 -34.35 -9.68 0.64
N PRO A 136 -33.67 -9.20 1.71
CA PRO A 136 -32.21 -9.17 1.73
C PRO A 136 -31.59 -10.56 1.67
N ASN A 137 -32.25 -11.58 2.26
CA ASN A 137 -31.74 -12.95 2.28
C ASN A 137 -32.09 -13.73 1.02
N ASP A 138 -33.38 -13.72 0.61
CA ASP A 138 -33.85 -14.60 -0.47
C ASP A 138 -33.55 -14.06 -1.86
N HIS A 139 -33.41 -12.73 -2.02
CA HIS A 139 -33.21 -12.09 -3.31
C HIS A 139 -31.83 -11.46 -3.47
N VAL A 140 -31.44 -10.50 -2.60
CA VAL A 140 -30.15 -9.82 -2.71
C VAL A 140 -28.98 -10.78 -2.41
N ASN A 141 -29.16 -11.67 -1.43
CA ASN A 141 -28.21 -12.73 -1.07
C ASN A 141 -28.55 -14.08 -1.76
N GLY A 142 -29.47 -14.12 -2.71
CA GLY A 142 -29.85 -15.35 -3.40
C GLY A 142 -28.64 -16.06 -4.01
N SER A 143 -28.57 -17.39 -3.89
CA SER A 143 -27.47 -18.26 -4.37
C SER A 143 -26.10 -17.97 -3.73
N GLN A 144 -26.04 -17.28 -2.59
CA GLN A 144 -24.80 -16.85 -1.94
C GLN A 144 -24.72 -17.32 -0.48
N SER A 145 -23.51 -17.46 -0.02
CA SER A 145 -23.14 -17.42 1.39
C SER A 145 -22.30 -16.16 1.68
N THR A 146 -22.16 -15.78 2.94
CA THR A 146 -21.09 -14.81 3.30
C THR A 146 -19.72 -15.34 2.88
N ASN A 147 -19.52 -16.66 2.94
CA ASN A 147 -18.22 -17.31 2.74
C ASN A 147 -17.71 -17.27 1.29
N ASP A 148 -18.54 -16.90 0.33
CA ASP A 148 -18.12 -16.61 -1.05
C ASP A 148 -18.31 -15.13 -1.41
N ALA A 149 -19.39 -14.50 -1.01
CA ALA A 149 -19.68 -13.10 -1.35
C ALA A 149 -18.75 -12.10 -0.64
N TYR A 150 -18.39 -12.36 0.63
CA TYR A 150 -17.54 -11.46 1.41
C TYR A 150 -16.08 -11.45 0.95
N PRO A 151 -15.37 -12.59 0.82
CA PRO A 151 -14.01 -12.61 0.27
C PRO A 151 -13.97 -12.09 -1.17
N THR A 152 -14.96 -12.39 -2.02
CA THR A 152 -15.05 -11.82 -3.36
C THR A 152 -15.11 -10.28 -3.30
N ALA A 153 -15.92 -9.71 -2.43
CA ALA A 153 -16.00 -8.25 -2.25
C ALA A 153 -14.68 -7.65 -1.74
N ILE A 154 -13.97 -8.33 -0.84
CA ILE A 154 -12.62 -7.94 -0.39
C ILE A 154 -11.67 -7.93 -1.58
N HIS A 155 -11.62 -8.99 -2.36
CA HIS A 155 -10.73 -9.13 -3.53
C HIS A 155 -10.95 -7.97 -4.52
N LEU A 156 -12.20 -7.69 -4.89
CA LEU A 156 -12.53 -6.60 -5.81
C LEU A 156 -12.16 -5.23 -5.24
N GLY A 157 -12.47 -4.99 -3.96
CA GLY A 157 -12.12 -3.76 -3.27
C GLY A 157 -10.61 -3.54 -3.15
N LEU A 158 -9.85 -4.59 -2.83
CA LEU A 158 -8.38 -4.54 -2.75
C LEU A 158 -7.75 -4.37 -4.13
N TYR A 159 -8.27 -5.02 -5.18
CA TYR A 159 -7.80 -4.80 -6.53
C TYR A 159 -8.04 -3.35 -7.01
N ALA A 160 -9.23 -2.80 -6.75
CA ALA A 160 -9.52 -1.38 -7.02
C ALA A 160 -8.58 -0.45 -6.25
N SER A 161 -8.30 -0.77 -4.98
CA SER A 161 -7.37 -0.01 -4.13
C SER A 161 -5.93 -0.10 -4.65
N HIS A 162 -5.52 -1.26 -5.17
CA HIS A 162 -4.22 -1.43 -5.84
C HIS A 162 -4.11 -0.53 -7.09
N LEU A 163 -5.16 -0.48 -7.92
CA LEU A 163 -5.19 0.38 -9.10
C LEU A 163 -5.05 1.86 -8.73
N LYS A 164 -5.58 2.27 -7.56
CA LYS A 164 -5.41 3.61 -7.01
C LYS A 164 -4.01 3.85 -6.45
N LEU A 165 -3.42 2.88 -5.72
CA LEU A 165 -2.10 2.98 -5.10
C LEU A 165 -0.97 3.07 -6.14
N ARG A 166 -1.04 2.27 -7.17
CA ARG A 166 0.03 2.08 -8.16
C ARG A 166 0.57 3.37 -8.80
N PRO A 167 -0.27 4.30 -9.28
CA PRO A 167 0.21 5.58 -9.82
C PRO A 167 0.99 6.42 -8.80
N HIS A 168 0.55 6.49 -7.54
CA HIS A 168 1.25 7.23 -6.48
C HIS A 168 2.63 6.66 -6.19
N PHE A 169 2.75 5.33 -6.19
CA PHE A 169 4.04 4.65 -6.05
C PHE A 169 4.97 4.94 -7.23
N ILE A 170 4.47 4.94 -8.46
CA ILE A 170 5.25 5.28 -9.66
C ILE A 170 5.72 6.73 -9.61
N GLN A 171 4.86 7.68 -9.22
CA GLN A 171 5.23 9.09 -9.11
C GLN A 171 6.34 9.34 -8.07
N LEU A 172 6.33 8.62 -6.95
CA LEU A 172 7.43 8.67 -5.99
C LEU A 172 8.76 8.21 -6.61
N ILE A 173 8.74 7.11 -7.37
CA ILE A 173 9.93 6.59 -8.07
C ILE A 173 10.44 7.61 -9.10
N GLU A 174 9.57 8.18 -9.89
CA GLU A 174 9.91 9.19 -10.91
C GLU A 174 10.53 10.45 -10.29
N ALA A 175 10.04 10.88 -9.12
CA ALA A 175 10.63 11.99 -8.38
C ALA A 175 12.07 11.67 -7.93
N LEU A 176 12.34 10.46 -7.45
CA LEU A 176 13.69 10.00 -7.11
C LEU A 176 14.61 9.94 -8.35
N GLU A 177 14.09 9.48 -9.48
CA GLU A 177 14.83 9.48 -10.76
C GLU A 177 15.14 10.90 -11.25
N ALA A 178 14.20 11.83 -11.05
CA ALA A 178 14.44 13.25 -11.36
C ALA A 178 15.60 13.80 -10.52
N LYS A 179 15.65 13.47 -9.22
CA LYS A 179 16.77 13.84 -8.34
C LYS A 179 18.08 13.15 -8.73
N SER A 180 18.02 11.89 -9.18
CA SER A 180 19.18 11.20 -9.71
C SER A 180 19.81 11.96 -10.88
N ARG A 181 19.00 12.41 -11.84
CA ARG A 181 19.46 13.22 -12.96
C ARG A 181 19.96 14.59 -12.52
N GLN A 182 19.23 15.25 -11.62
CA GLN A 182 19.57 16.59 -11.11
C GLN A 182 20.96 16.59 -10.42
N PHE A 183 21.28 15.56 -9.64
CA PHE A 183 22.50 15.47 -8.84
C PHE A 183 23.58 14.56 -9.45
N ALA A 184 23.48 14.24 -10.74
CA ALA A 184 24.42 13.34 -11.42
C ALA A 184 25.87 13.83 -11.37
N HIS A 185 26.10 15.16 -11.33
CA HIS A 185 27.41 15.79 -11.28
C HIS A 185 27.98 15.99 -9.88
N VAL A 186 27.18 15.76 -8.83
CA VAL A 186 27.57 16.03 -7.45
C VAL A 186 28.34 14.84 -6.88
N VAL A 187 29.65 14.96 -6.76
CA VAL A 187 30.50 13.93 -6.15
C VAL A 187 30.42 14.00 -4.62
N LYS A 188 30.26 12.86 -3.99
CA LYS A 188 30.20 12.68 -2.54
C LYS A 188 31.00 11.46 -2.10
N MET A 189 31.29 11.38 -0.79
CA MET A 189 31.86 10.15 -0.22
C MET A 189 30.73 9.12 0.00
N GLY A 190 30.88 7.95 -0.61
CA GLY A 190 30.06 6.77 -0.31
C GLY A 190 30.43 6.21 1.06
N ARG A 191 29.44 5.64 1.76
CA ARG A 191 29.64 5.04 3.08
C ARG A 191 29.06 3.64 3.15
N THR A 192 29.83 2.75 3.78
CA THR A 192 29.36 1.41 4.19
C THR A 192 29.55 1.27 5.70
N GLN A 193 28.55 0.74 6.42
CA GLN A 193 28.58 0.68 7.88
C GLN A 193 28.81 2.07 8.55
N LEU A 194 28.35 3.13 7.90
CA LEU A 194 28.55 4.54 8.25
C LEU A 194 30.02 5.01 8.22
N GLN A 195 30.95 4.20 7.72
CA GLN A 195 32.35 4.56 7.54
C GLN A 195 32.59 4.97 6.08
N ASP A 196 33.60 5.85 5.89
CA ASP A 196 34.04 6.26 4.57
C ASP A 196 34.42 5.05 3.73
N ALA A 197 33.92 5.00 2.50
CA ALA A 197 34.22 3.93 1.55
C ALA A 197 34.96 4.50 0.32
N VAL A 198 34.22 4.78 -0.74
CA VAL A 198 34.80 5.30 -2.00
C VAL A 198 33.90 6.43 -2.53
N PRO A 199 34.46 7.31 -3.38
CA PRO A 199 33.66 8.35 -4.03
C PRO A 199 32.58 7.76 -4.93
N MET A 200 31.44 8.47 -4.96
CA MET A 200 30.30 8.22 -5.84
C MET A 200 29.61 9.55 -6.12
N THR A 201 28.55 9.56 -6.96
CA THR A 201 27.70 10.75 -7.08
C THR A 201 26.47 10.66 -6.21
N LEU A 202 25.95 11.81 -5.79
CA LEU A 202 24.64 11.90 -5.13
C LEU A 202 23.55 11.43 -6.09
N GLY A 203 23.69 11.67 -7.40
CA GLY A 203 22.81 11.13 -8.43
C GLY A 203 22.74 9.60 -8.41
N GLN A 204 23.87 8.91 -8.22
CA GLN A 204 23.89 7.45 -8.07
C GLN A 204 23.16 6.99 -6.79
N THR A 205 23.22 7.78 -5.71
CA THR A 205 22.45 7.47 -4.49
C THR A 205 20.94 7.51 -4.76
N PHE A 206 20.44 8.58 -5.36
CA PHE A 206 19.02 8.70 -5.71
C PHE A 206 18.57 7.70 -6.79
N GLY A 207 19.43 7.42 -7.76
CA GLY A 207 19.20 6.37 -8.76
C GLY A 207 19.07 4.98 -8.15
N GLY A 208 19.90 4.68 -7.15
CA GLY A 208 19.82 3.45 -6.37
C GLY A 208 18.48 3.35 -5.59
N PHE A 209 18.03 4.46 -4.98
CA PHE A 209 16.72 4.51 -4.30
C PHE A 209 15.58 4.24 -5.28
N ALA A 210 15.57 4.88 -6.44
CA ALA A 210 14.56 4.66 -7.46
C ALA A 210 14.57 3.21 -7.96
N SER A 211 15.73 2.66 -8.25
CA SER A 211 15.89 1.31 -8.78
C SER A 211 15.35 0.22 -7.85
N ILE A 212 15.66 0.28 -6.55
CA ILE A 212 15.17 -0.72 -5.59
C ILE A 212 13.64 -0.68 -5.44
N LEU A 213 13.00 0.49 -5.61
CA LEU A 213 11.55 0.61 -5.59
C LEU A 213 10.92 0.15 -6.91
N ARG A 214 11.53 0.46 -8.04
CA ARG A 214 11.02 0.08 -9.36
C ARG A 214 10.88 -1.44 -9.52
N HIS A 215 11.78 -2.21 -8.92
CA HIS A 215 11.69 -3.67 -8.92
C HIS A 215 10.46 -4.20 -8.14
N GLU A 216 9.86 -3.40 -7.24
CA GLU A 216 8.68 -3.83 -6.50
C GLU A 216 7.37 -3.65 -7.27
N ILE A 217 7.35 -2.87 -8.36
CA ILE A 217 6.13 -2.69 -9.18
C ILE A 217 5.63 -4.03 -9.68
N ALA A 218 6.48 -4.84 -10.31
CA ALA A 218 6.10 -6.14 -10.84
C ALA A 218 5.64 -7.12 -9.75
N ASN A 219 6.26 -7.09 -8.57
CA ASN A 219 5.87 -7.93 -7.45
C ASN A 219 4.50 -7.52 -6.88
N LEU A 220 4.25 -6.21 -6.78
CA LEU A 220 2.99 -5.67 -6.32
C LEU A 220 1.86 -5.98 -7.32
N ASP A 221 2.11 -5.76 -8.60
CA ASP A 221 1.16 -6.07 -9.69
C ASP A 221 0.82 -7.57 -9.73
N TYR A 222 1.84 -8.45 -9.58
CA TYR A 222 1.63 -9.90 -9.52
C TYR A 222 0.77 -10.32 -8.31
N ALA A 223 1.06 -9.77 -7.13
CA ALA A 223 0.29 -10.08 -5.93
C ALA A 223 -1.17 -9.59 -6.06
N ALA A 224 -1.40 -8.42 -6.66
CA ALA A 224 -2.74 -7.89 -6.89
C ALA A 224 -3.55 -8.72 -7.90
N GLN A 225 -2.91 -9.29 -8.91
CA GLN A 225 -3.58 -10.16 -9.89
C GLN A 225 -4.21 -11.40 -9.27
N GLN A 226 -3.73 -11.87 -8.12
CA GLN A 226 -4.31 -13.02 -7.42
C GLN A 226 -5.74 -12.74 -6.95
N PHE A 227 -6.10 -11.49 -6.68
CA PHE A 227 -7.48 -11.09 -6.33
C PHE A 227 -8.49 -11.27 -7.48
N LEU A 228 -8.03 -11.48 -8.71
CA LEU A 228 -8.92 -11.67 -9.86
C LEU A 228 -9.47 -13.09 -9.99
N ALA A 229 -8.96 -14.05 -9.23
CA ALA A 229 -9.54 -15.36 -9.06
C ALA A 229 -10.50 -15.34 -7.84
N ILE A 230 -11.79 -15.54 -8.10
CA ILE A 230 -12.84 -15.41 -7.07
C ILE A 230 -13.51 -16.75 -6.78
N ASN A 231 -14.06 -16.91 -5.57
CA ASN A 231 -14.77 -18.11 -5.15
C ASN A 231 -16.30 -17.98 -5.21
N MET A 232 -16.83 -17.00 -5.93
CA MET A 232 -18.28 -16.76 -6.03
C MET A 232 -18.99 -17.96 -6.64
N GLY A 233 -20.01 -18.48 -5.92
CA GLY A 233 -20.68 -19.75 -6.21
C GLY A 233 -20.21 -20.93 -5.36
N ALA A 234 -19.15 -20.75 -4.57
CA ALA A 234 -18.71 -21.74 -3.58
C ALA A 234 -19.76 -22.01 -2.50
N THR A 235 -20.56 -21.00 -2.21
CA THR A 235 -21.55 -20.98 -1.12
C THR A 235 -20.89 -21.24 0.25
N ALA A 236 -21.40 -22.17 1.04
CA ALA A 236 -21.00 -22.33 2.43
C ALA A 236 -19.56 -22.83 2.64
N ILE A 237 -19.13 -23.82 1.85
CA ILE A 237 -17.84 -24.54 2.03
C ILE A 237 -17.19 -24.97 0.70
N GLY A 238 -17.58 -24.39 -0.41
CA GLY A 238 -17.02 -24.73 -1.71
C GLY A 238 -17.77 -25.80 -2.51
N THR A 239 -18.89 -26.31 -1.99
CA THR A 239 -19.67 -27.36 -2.67
C THR A 239 -20.76 -26.81 -3.59
N GLY A 240 -21.03 -25.49 -3.56
CA GLY A 240 -22.09 -24.86 -4.33
C GLY A 240 -23.51 -25.22 -3.91
N ILE A 241 -23.67 -25.76 -2.70
CA ILE A 241 -25.02 -26.16 -2.22
C ILE A 241 -25.94 -24.95 -2.15
N SER A 242 -27.21 -25.15 -2.53
CA SER A 242 -28.24 -24.11 -2.57
C SER A 242 -28.05 -23.05 -3.66
N SER A 243 -27.23 -23.32 -4.68
CA SER A 243 -27.15 -22.53 -5.92
C SER A 243 -27.41 -23.41 -7.16
N GLU A 244 -27.82 -22.79 -8.25
CA GLU A 244 -27.94 -23.48 -9.54
C GLU A 244 -26.55 -23.79 -10.13
N PRO A 245 -26.40 -24.89 -10.88
CA PRO A 245 -25.10 -25.33 -11.40
C PRO A 245 -24.36 -24.27 -12.22
N GLU A 246 -25.07 -23.44 -12.97
CA GLU A 246 -24.50 -22.41 -13.84
C GLU A 246 -24.27 -21.08 -13.12
N TYR A 247 -24.67 -20.94 -11.85
CA TYR A 247 -24.61 -19.67 -11.12
C TYR A 247 -23.20 -19.08 -11.05
N ALA A 248 -22.21 -19.91 -10.70
CA ALA A 248 -20.83 -19.48 -10.56
C ALA A 248 -20.29 -18.89 -11.87
N ASP A 249 -20.55 -19.55 -13.00
CA ASP A 249 -20.07 -19.11 -14.32
C ASP A 249 -20.77 -17.82 -14.75
N TYR A 250 -22.08 -17.70 -14.55
CA TYR A 250 -22.84 -16.51 -14.90
C TYR A 250 -22.46 -15.31 -14.02
N CYS A 251 -22.24 -15.52 -12.73
CA CYS A 251 -21.83 -14.48 -11.80
C CYS A 251 -20.42 -13.98 -12.12
N THR A 252 -19.47 -14.89 -12.37
CA THR A 252 -18.10 -14.53 -12.75
C THR A 252 -18.06 -13.75 -14.05
N ALA A 253 -18.82 -14.20 -15.07
CA ALA A 253 -18.90 -13.49 -16.34
C ALA A 253 -19.51 -12.09 -16.21
N ALA A 254 -20.60 -11.96 -15.43
CA ALA A 254 -21.21 -10.66 -15.15
C ALA A 254 -20.25 -9.72 -14.43
N MET A 255 -19.50 -10.24 -13.47
CA MET A 255 -18.51 -9.45 -12.70
C MET A 255 -17.36 -8.95 -13.58
N ALA A 256 -16.86 -9.80 -14.50
CA ALA A 256 -15.85 -9.41 -15.47
C ALA A 256 -16.39 -8.33 -16.44
N GLU A 257 -17.65 -8.42 -16.85
CA GLU A 257 -18.30 -7.42 -17.71
C GLU A 257 -18.49 -6.08 -17.00
N ILE A 258 -19.02 -6.09 -15.75
CA ILE A 258 -19.28 -4.89 -14.95
C ILE A 258 -17.99 -4.12 -14.66
N THR A 259 -16.95 -4.83 -14.27
CA THR A 259 -15.69 -4.20 -13.83
C THR A 259 -14.73 -3.92 -14.99
N GLY A 260 -14.84 -4.63 -16.10
CA GLY A 260 -13.87 -4.61 -17.19
C GLY A 260 -12.55 -5.30 -16.84
N TRP A 261 -12.50 -6.05 -15.72
CA TRP A 261 -11.30 -6.76 -15.27
C TRP A 261 -11.32 -8.22 -15.71
N PRO A 262 -10.15 -8.86 -15.91
CA PRO A 262 -10.07 -10.26 -16.32
C PRO A 262 -10.35 -11.22 -15.15
N ILE A 263 -11.53 -11.11 -14.55
CA ILE A 263 -11.96 -11.91 -13.41
C ILE A 263 -12.20 -13.34 -13.87
N THR A 264 -11.72 -14.29 -13.09
CA THR A 264 -11.88 -15.73 -13.33
C THR A 264 -12.43 -16.42 -12.07
N ARG A 265 -13.01 -17.58 -12.28
CA ARG A 265 -13.35 -18.48 -11.19
C ARG A 265 -12.08 -19.18 -10.69
N THR A 266 -11.96 -19.38 -9.37
CA THR A 266 -10.91 -20.23 -8.81
C THR A 266 -11.06 -21.68 -9.29
N ASP A 267 -9.94 -22.41 -9.33
CA ASP A 267 -9.93 -23.82 -9.78
C ASP A 267 -10.59 -24.75 -8.78
N ASP A 268 -10.44 -24.48 -7.46
CA ASP A 268 -11.00 -25.26 -6.37
C ASP A 268 -11.70 -24.36 -5.36
N PHE A 269 -13.02 -24.47 -5.30
CA PHE A 269 -13.85 -23.68 -4.37
C PHE A 269 -13.67 -24.06 -2.91
N VAL A 270 -13.37 -25.34 -2.60
CA VAL A 270 -13.20 -25.80 -1.20
C VAL A 270 -11.92 -25.21 -0.63
N GLY A 271 -10.82 -25.31 -1.37
CA GLY A 271 -9.55 -24.67 -1.00
C GLY A 271 -9.69 -23.16 -0.84
N ALA A 272 -10.28 -22.49 -1.83
CA ALA A 272 -10.43 -21.04 -1.85
C ALA A 272 -11.39 -20.45 -0.78
N THR A 273 -12.22 -21.28 -0.14
CA THR A 273 -13.08 -20.84 0.96
C THR A 273 -12.32 -20.72 2.29
N SER A 274 -11.20 -21.42 2.44
CA SER A 274 -10.39 -21.40 3.67
C SER A 274 -9.01 -20.76 3.48
N ASP A 275 -8.48 -20.73 2.27
CA ASP A 275 -7.19 -20.11 1.94
C ASP A 275 -7.35 -18.59 1.75
N THR A 276 -6.43 -17.85 2.34
CA THR A 276 -6.35 -16.38 2.26
C THR A 276 -4.96 -15.93 1.79
N SER A 277 -4.28 -16.79 1.03
CA SER A 277 -2.91 -16.56 0.53
C SER A 277 -2.78 -15.30 -0.30
N GLU A 278 -3.84 -14.89 -1.00
CA GLU A 278 -3.87 -13.68 -1.83
C GLU A 278 -3.69 -12.43 -0.96
N MET A 279 -4.41 -12.33 0.17
CA MET A 279 -4.26 -11.22 1.11
C MET A 279 -2.89 -11.23 1.80
N ILE A 280 -2.38 -12.41 2.20
CA ILE A 280 -1.04 -12.55 2.78
C ILE A 280 0.02 -12.12 1.77
N GLY A 281 -0.07 -12.57 0.53
CA GLY A 281 0.87 -12.25 -0.54
C GLY A 281 0.90 -10.76 -0.85
N TYR A 282 -0.27 -10.14 -0.95
CA TYR A 282 -0.39 -8.71 -1.23
C TYR A 282 0.11 -7.85 -0.05
N SER A 283 -0.26 -8.18 1.18
CA SER A 283 0.24 -7.52 2.39
C SER A 283 1.76 -7.62 2.50
N SER A 284 2.34 -8.79 2.19
CA SER A 284 3.80 -8.98 2.15
C SER A 284 4.47 -8.12 1.08
N ALA A 285 3.85 -7.91 -0.08
CA ALA A 285 4.36 -6.99 -1.11
C ALA A 285 4.36 -5.54 -0.61
N LEU A 286 3.29 -5.09 0.07
CA LEU A 286 3.23 -3.77 0.70
C LEU A 286 4.32 -3.60 1.78
N ARG A 287 4.53 -4.61 2.64
CA ARG A 287 5.62 -4.61 3.64
C ARG A 287 6.98 -4.47 2.99
N ARG A 288 7.27 -5.18 1.90
CA ARG A 288 8.56 -5.08 1.18
C ARG A 288 8.81 -3.66 0.68
N ILE A 289 7.79 -3.00 0.15
CA ILE A 289 7.86 -1.59 -0.26
C ILE A 289 8.13 -0.71 0.96
N ALA A 290 7.38 -0.90 2.05
CA ALA A 290 7.54 -0.13 3.29
C ALA A 290 8.97 -0.24 3.86
N VAL A 291 9.57 -1.43 3.88
CA VAL A 291 10.96 -1.63 4.33
C VAL A 291 11.94 -0.80 3.50
N LYS A 292 11.79 -0.79 2.16
CA LYS A 292 12.66 -0.04 1.26
C LYS A 292 12.48 1.47 1.40
N VAL A 293 11.24 1.94 1.48
CA VAL A 293 10.93 3.36 1.66
C VAL A 293 11.43 3.85 3.02
N ASN A 294 11.29 3.06 4.09
CA ASN A 294 11.83 3.40 5.40
C ASN A 294 13.36 3.52 5.39
N LYS A 295 14.04 2.62 4.67
CA LYS A 295 15.51 2.73 4.47
C LYS A 295 15.88 4.06 3.79
N ILE A 296 15.14 4.46 2.76
CA ILE A 296 15.36 5.75 2.07
C ILE A 296 15.14 6.91 3.04
N CYS A 297 14.08 6.88 3.83
CA CYS A 297 13.80 7.91 4.83
C CYS A 297 14.91 8.03 5.89
N ASN A 298 15.45 6.91 6.36
CA ASN A 298 16.58 6.89 7.28
C ASN A 298 17.82 7.52 6.67
N ASP A 299 18.13 7.23 5.40
CA ASP A 299 19.27 7.82 4.70
C ASP A 299 19.07 9.34 4.48
N LEU A 300 17.87 9.77 4.09
CA LEU A 300 17.58 11.20 3.92
C LEU A 300 17.76 11.98 5.22
N ARG A 301 17.30 11.42 6.36
CA ARG A 301 17.49 12.01 7.68
C ARG A 301 18.97 12.10 8.06
N LEU A 302 19.75 11.07 7.75
CA LEU A 302 21.18 11.06 8.05
C LEU A 302 21.95 12.03 7.16
N LEU A 303 21.71 12.03 5.83
CA LEU A 303 22.36 12.92 4.88
C LEU A 303 22.07 14.41 5.15
N SER A 304 20.89 14.74 5.69
CA SER A 304 20.48 16.10 6.05
C SER A 304 20.80 16.49 7.48
N SER A 305 21.42 15.61 8.25
CA SER A 305 21.73 15.86 9.68
C SER A 305 22.66 17.07 9.89
N GLY A 306 22.43 17.81 10.94
CA GLY A 306 23.22 18.99 11.29
C GLY A 306 22.35 20.23 11.49
N PRO A 307 22.63 21.36 10.81
CA PRO A 307 23.51 21.52 9.61
C PRO A 307 25.03 21.62 9.90
N ARG A 308 25.45 21.92 11.13
CA ARG A 308 26.87 22.16 11.46
C ARG A 308 27.57 20.96 12.14
N CYS A 309 26.82 20.17 12.90
CA CYS A 309 27.34 19.06 13.69
C CYS A 309 26.87 17.68 13.16
N GLY A 310 26.53 17.58 11.89
CA GLY A 310 26.12 16.37 11.21
C GLY A 310 26.70 16.30 9.80
N LEU A 311 26.15 15.42 8.95
CA LEU A 311 26.65 15.25 7.59
C LEU A 311 26.39 16.46 6.69
N GLY A 312 25.19 17.03 6.73
CA GLY A 312 24.85 18.25 6.00
C GLY A 312 25.11 18.18 4.50
N GLU A 313 25.03 16.98 3.87
CA GLU A 313 25.26 16.81 2.43
C GLU A 313 24.07 17.33 1.60
N ILE A 314 22.85 17.20 2.14
CA ILE A 314 21.62 17.67 1.51
C ILE A 314 20.81 18.54 2.47
N ASN A 315 19.89 19.34 1.93
CA ASN A 315 18.88 20.05 2.71
C ASN A 315 17.51 19.54 2.32
N LEU A 316 16.68 19.26 3.31
CA LEU A 316 15.25 18.94 3.14
C LEU A 316 14.44 20.24 3.26
N PRO A 317 13.26 20.34 2.61
CA PRO A 317 12.35 21.46 2.82
C PRO A 317 11.99 21.67 4.29
N ALA A 318 12.00 22.92 4.74
CA ALA A 318 11.58 23.30 6.09
C ALA A 318 10.05 23.31 6.18
N MET A 319 9.46 22.29 6.81
CA MET A 319 8.00 22.11 6.81
C MET A 319 7.32 22.71 8.06
N GLN A 320 8.05 22.76 9.18
CA GLN A 320 7.53 23.35 10.43
C GLN A 320 8.68 23.69 11.39
N PRO A 321 8.48 24.58 12.38
CA PRO A 321 9.43 24.78 13.47
C PRO A 321 9.69 23.46 14.20
N GLY A 322 10.96 23.15 14.47
CA GLY A 322 11.37 21.85 14.99
C GLY A 322 11.45 21.75 16.51
N SER A 323 11.26 22.86 17.24
CA SER A 323 11.39 22.87 18.69
C SER A 323 10.62 24.02 19.33
N SER A 324 10.05 23.77 20.48
CA SER A 324 9.41 24.80 21.33
C SER A 324 10.40 25.63 22.14
N ILE A 325 11.67 25.16 22.31
CA ILE A 325 12.70 25.81 23.17
C ILE A 325 14.02 26.12 22.44
N MET A 326 14.19 25.64 21.19
CA MET A 326 15.41 25.86 20.38
C MET A 326 15.05 26.66 19.13
N PRO A 327 15.16 28.01 19.17
CA PRO A 327 14.84 28.84 18.00
C PRO A 327 15.70 28.45 16.79
N GLY A 328 15.07 28.35 15.62
CA GLY A 328 15.75 28.04 14.36
C GLY A 328 16.02 26.56 14.10
N LYS A 329 15.69 25.65 15.05
CA LYS A 329 15.78 24.20 14.79
C LYS A 329 14.67 23.75 13.83
N VAL A 330 15.05 23.04 12.78
CA VAL A 330 14.12 22.42 11.82
C VAL A 330 14.41 20.91 11.77
N ASN A 331 13.38 20.09 11.96
CA ASN A 331 13.51 18.63 11.94
C ASN A 331 13.06 18.05 10.61
N PRO A 332 13.57 16.86 10.21
CA PRO A 332 13.19 16.17 8.98
C PRO A 332 11.83 15.44 9.12
N VAL A 333 10.76 16.18 9.46
CA VAL A 333 9.46 15.64 9.90
C VAL A 333 8.76 14.79 8.83
N ILE A 334 9.00 15.04 7.54
CA ILE A 334 8.37 14.27 6.46
C ILE A 334 8.97 12.86 6.35
N PRO A 335 10.29 12.65 6.31
CA PRO A 335 10.85 11.31 6.44
C PRO A 335 10.47 10.61 7.75
N GLU A 336 10.30 11.36 8.86
CA GLU A 336 9.87 10.78 10.13
C GLU A 336 8.45 10.24 10.10
N VAL A 337 7.49 10.99 9.59
CA VAL A 337 6.10 10.51 9.45
C VAL A 337 6.01 9.36 8.45
N MET A 338 6.77 9.40 7.35
CA MET A 338 6.81 8.28 6.41
C MET A 338 7.36 7.01 7.04
N SER A 339 8.37 7.12 7.91
CA SER A 339 8.87 5.98 8.70
C SER A 339 7.78 5.37 9.60
N GLN A 340 6.94 6.21 10.25
CA GLN A 340 5.82 5.75 11.06
C GLN A 340 4.75 5.04 10.22
N VAL A 341 4.44 5.55 9.04
CA VAL A 341 3.57 4.87 8.05
C VAL A 341 4.16 3.49 7.72
N CYS A 342 5.46 3.42 7.40
CA CYS A 342 6.11 2.15 7.11
C CYS A 342 6.03 1.15 8.27
N TYR A 343 6.22 1.61 9.52
CA TYR A 343 6.10 0.73 10.70
C TYR A 343 4.68 0.22 10.88
N LYS A 344 3.67 1.05 10.63
CA LYS A 344 2.27 0.63 10.71
C LYS A 344 1.95 -0.44 9.66
N VAL A 345 2.39 -0.25 8.42
CA VAL A 345 2.24 -1.25 7.34
C VAL A 345 2.93 -2.58 7.68
N MET A 346 4.14 -2.53 8.26
CA MET A 346 4.84 -3.75 8.72
C MET A 346 4.08 -4.47 9.84
N GLY A 347 3.48 -3.71 10.78
CA GLY A 347 2.65 -4.26 11.84
C GLY A 347 1.36 -4.89 11.32
N ASN A 348 0.72 -4.25 10.35
CA ASN A 348 -0.46 -4.78 9.68
C ASN A 348 -0.16 -6.10 8.94
N ASP A 349 0.97 -6.21 8.24
CA ASP A 349 1.38 -7.46 7.58
C ASP A 349 1.58 -8.61 8.57
N LEU A 350 2.14 -8.33 9.75
CA LEU A 350 2.23 -9.34 10.80
C LEU A 350 0.83 -9.80 11.25
N CYS A 351 -0.09 -8.86 11.44
CA CYS A 351 -1.49 -9.18 11.79
C CYS A 351 -2.16 -10.03 10.71
N VAL A 352 -2.00 -9.67 9.43
CA VAL A 352 -2.53 -10.45 8.29
C VAL A 352 -1.96 -11.87 8.29
N THR A 353 -0.65 -12.02 8.52
CA THR A 353 0.00 -13.33 8.58
C THR A 353 -0.55 -14.19 9.72
N MET A 354 -0.72 -13.63 10.92
CA MET A 354 -1.28 -14.35 12.08
C MET A 354 -2.74 -14.73 11.86
N ALA A 355 -3.53 -13.84 11.25
CA ALA A 355 -4.93 -14.10 10.95
C ALA A 355 -5.08 -15.17 9.84
N GLY A 356 -4.18 -15.19 8.86
CA GLY A 356 -4.13 -16.24 7.84
C GLY A 356 -3.79 -17.62 8.43
N ASP A 357 -2.84 -17.67 9.38
CA ASP A 357 -2.48 -18.91 10.11
C ASP A 357 -3.63 -19.46 10.96
N ALA A 358 -4.59 -18.60 11.35
CA ALA A 358 -5.73 -18.99 12.19
C ALA A 358 -6.87 -19.70 11.43
N SER A 359 -6.74 -19.95 10.14
CA SER A 359 -7.73 -20.71 9.36
C SER A 359 -7.94 -22.11 9.93
N GLN A 360 -9.19 -22.54 9.99
CA GLN A 360 -9.56 -23.86 10.50
C GLN A 360 -10.59 -24.51 9.59
N MET A 361 -10.29 -25.74 9.17
CA MET A 361 -11.14 -26.53 8.28
C MET A 361 -11.50 -25.76 7.00
N GLU A 362 -12.78 -25.58 6.71
CA GLU A 362 -13.27 -25.07 5.42
C GLU A 362 -13.52 -23.56 5.41
N LEU A 363 -13.05 -22.79 6.42
CA LEU A 363 -13.24 -21.35 6.48
C LEU A 363 -12.15 -20.63 7.30
N ASN A 364 -11.70 -19.50 6.83
CA ASN A 364 -10.96 -18.55 7.65
C ASN A 364 -11.91 -17.47 8.24
N ALA A 365 -12.20 -17.57 9.55
CA ALA A 365 -13.08 -16.62 10.21
C ALA A 365 -12.43 -15.26 10.52
N MET A 366 -11.13 -15.08 10.25
CA MET A 366 -10.34 -13.88 10.59
C MET A 366 -10.18 -12.91 9.40
N GLU A 367 -10.83 -13.16 8.27
CA GLU A 367 -10.82 -12.26 7.10
C GLU A 367 -11.15 -10.79 7.43
N PRO A 368 -12.06 -10.45 8.36
CA PRO A 368 -12.36 -9.04 8.66
C PRO A 368 -11.14 -8.23 9.08
N VAL A 369 -10.31 -8.74 9.99
CA VAL A 369 -9.08 -8.03 10.41
C VAL A 369 -8.03 -8.00 9.30
N MET A 370 -7.98 -9.03 8.44
CA MET A 370 -7.07 -9.06 7.29
C MET A 370 -7.45 -7.97 6.28
N ALA A 371 -8.74 -7.86 5.96
CA ALA A 371 -9.28 -6.83 5.08
C ALA A 371 -8.96 -5.42 5.63
N GLN A 372 -9.27 -5.16 6.91
CA GLN A 372 -8.98 -3.89 7.56
C GLN A 372 -7.49 -3.53 7.45
N CYS A 373 -6.58 -4.44 7.79
CA CYS A 373 -5.15 -4.22 7.72
C CYS A 373 -4.66 -3.93 6.30
N CYS A 374 -5.20 -4.61 5.28
CA CYS A 374 -4.83 -4.39 3.89
C CYS A 374 -5.31 -3.03 3.38
N PHE A 375 -6.59 -2.69 3.58
CA PHE A 375 -7.13 -1.39 3.16
C PHE A 375 -6.43 -0.22 3.86
N GLU A 376 -6.26 -0.28 5.19
CA GLU A 376 -5.53 0.72 5.95
C GLU A 376 -4.09 0.91 5.42
N SER A 377 -3.40 -0.18 5.14
CA SER A 377 -2.02 -0.13 4.62
C SER A 377 -1.94 0.56 3.26
N ILE A 378 -2.89 0.30 2.38
CA ILE A 378 -2.96 0.94 1.05
C ILE A 378 -3.20 2.44 1.21
N ASP A 379 -4.20 2.85 2.00
CA ASP A 379 -4.54 4.26 2.20
C ASP A 379 -3.39 5.03 2.84
N LEU A 380 -2.74 4.46 3.86
CA LEU A 380 -1.55 5.03 4.47
C LEU A 380 -0.40 5.21 3.48
N LEU A 381 -0.16 4.24 2.61
CA LEU A 381 0.91 4.31 1.60
C LEU A 381 0.59 5.34 0.52
N ILE A 382 -0.64 5.47 0.05
CA ILE A 382 -1.05 6.50 -0.92
C ILE A 382 -0.72 7.89 -0.36
N GLN A 383 -1.21 8.21 0.83
CA GLN A 383 -0.99 9.50 1.46
C GLN A 383 0.49 9.70 1.81
N GLY A 384 1.17 8.67 2.28
CA GLY A 384 2.59 8.69 2.63
C GLY A 384 3.48 8.96 1.43
N PHE A 385 3.23 8.31 0.27
CA PHE A 385 4.00 8.53 -0.95
C PHE A 385 3.84 9.94 -1.50
N ASP A 386 2.62 10.47 -1.53
CA ASP A 386 2.38 11.84 -1.97
C ASP A 386 3.03 12.86 -1.04
N THR A 387 2.91 12.65 0.28
CA THR A 387 3.55 13.49 1.28
C THR A 387 5.08 13.48 1.14
N LEU A 388 5.68 12.28 1.05
CA LEU A 388 7.13 12.15 0.89
C LEU A 388 7.62 12.78 -0.42
N ARG A 389 6.89 12.58 -1.52
CA ARG A 389 7.22 13.12 -2.83
C ARG A 389 7.16 14.66 -2.83
N THR A 390 5.99 15.21 -2.50
CA THR A 390 5.72 16.65 -2.69
C THR A 390 6.35 17.54 -1.63
N LEU A 391 6.37 17.08 -0.38
CA LEU A 391 6.83 17.88 0.77
C LEU A 391 8.29 17.59 1.16
N CYS A 392 8.93 16.59 0.53
CA CYS A 392 10.33 16.27 0.80
C CYS A 392 11.14 16.13 -0.49
N ILE A 393 10.95 15.04 -1.27
CA ILE A 393 11.84 14.66 -2.37
C ILE A 393 11.99 15.79 -3.41
N GLU A 394 10.88 16.35 -3.90
CA GLU A 394 10.90 17.38 -4.96
C GLU A 394 11.67 18.63 -4.54
N GLY A 395 11.67 18.97 -3.25
CA GLY A 395 12.32 20.16 -2.71
C GLY A 395 13.75 19.97 -2.20
N ILE A 396 14.32 18.76 -2.28
CA ILE A 396 15.71 18.50 -1.82
C ILE A 396 16.71 19.35 -2.61
N THR A 397 17.62 20.01 -1.88
CA THR A 397 18.80 20.69 -2.42
C THR A 397 20.08 20.06 -1.87
N VAL A 398 21.23 20.40 -2.45
CA VAL A 398 22.50 19.81 -2.11
C VAL A 398 23.50 20.88 -1.64
N ASN A 399 24.38 20.50 -0.69
CA ASN A 399 25.52 21.29 -0.24
C ASN A 399 26.78 20.75 -0.92
N GLU A 400 27.01 21.16 -2.17
CA GLU A 400 28.08 20.59 -3.02
C GLU A 400 29.48 20.73 -2.41
N GLU A 401 29.80 21.88 -1.79
CA GLU A 401 31.12 22.07 -1.17
C GLU A 401 31.32 21.16 0.05
N THR A 402 30.26 20.88 0.82
CA THR A 402 30.30 19.89 1.90
C THR A 402 30.62 18.50 1.35
N CYS A 403 29.88 18.08 0.32
CA CYS A 403 30.12 16.81 -0.37
C CYS A 403 31.57 16.70 -0.89
N ARG A 404 32.03 17.74 -1.58
CA ARG A 404 33.40 17.81 -2.15
C ARG A 404 34.46 17.79 -1.05
N SER A 405 34.25 18.50 0.06
CA SER A 405 35.20 18.53 1.17
C SER A 405 35.36 17.16 1.84
N TYR A 406 34.29 16.39 1.97
CA TYR A 406 34.38 15.02 2.49
C TYR A 406 35.21 14.12 1.56
N VAL A 407 35.00 14.21 0.25
CA VAL A 407 35.81 13.43 -0.70
C VAL A 407 37.27 13.82 -0.61
N ARG A 408 37.57 15.12 -0.62
CA ARG A 408 38.97 15.64 -0.59
C ARG A 408 39.70 15.22 0.68
N ASN A 409 39.03 15.21 1.83
CA ASN A 409 39.63 14.93 3.13
C ASN A 409 39.58 13.45 3.52
N SER A 410 38.87 12.61 2.77
CA SER A 410 38.75 11.18 3.10
C SER A 410 40.03 10.41 2.69
N ILE A 411 40.42 9.50 3.60
CA ILE A 411 41.48 8.51 3.27
C ILE A 411 41.01 7.52 2.22
N GLY A 412 39.69 7.33 2.07
CA GLY A 412 39.07 6.41 1.11
C GLY A 412 39.44 6.65 -0.35
N ILE A 413 39.86 7.89 -0.71
CA ILE A 413 40.33 8.19 -2.08
C ILE A 413 41.55 7.39 -2.47
N VAL A 414 42.36 6.87 -1.53
CA VAL A 414 43.50 5.99 -1.80
C VAL A 414 43.07 4.73 -2.58
N THR A 415 41.83 4.31 -2.45
CA THR A 415 41.27 3.15 -3.15
C THR A 415 41.28 3.36 -4.68
N ALA A 416 41.04 4.59 -5.15
CA ALA A 416 41.14 4.94 -6.57
C ALA A 416 42.57 4.82 -7.10
N LEU A 417 43.55 4.90 -6.24
CA LEU A 417 44.98 4.78 -6.60
C LEU A 417 45.45 3.31 -6.66
N ASN A 418 44.77 2.37 -6.01
CA ASN A 418 45.17 0.96 -5.93
C ASN A 418 45.54 0.33 -7.30
N PRO A 419 44.77 0.52 -8.39
CA PRO A 419 45.07 -0.09 -9.66
C PRO A 419 46.43 0.41 -10.27
N ILE A 420 46.90 1.60 -9.85
CA ILE A 420 48.03 2.29 -10.37
C ILE A 420 49.29 2.07 -9.50
N ILE A 421 49.17 2.39 -8.20
CA ILE A 421 50.29 2.36 -7.27
C ILE A 421 50.42 1.03 -6.51
N GLY A 422 49.47 0.16 -6.64
CA GLY A 422 49.39 -1.14 -5.97
C GLY A 422 48.99 -1.06 -4.51
N TYR A 423 48.41 -2.16 -3.97
CA TYR A 423 47.87 -2.25 -2.62
C TYR A 423 48.86 -1.89 -1.51
N LYS A 424 50.15 -2.32 -1.66
CA LYS A 424 51.21 -2.08 -0.66
C LYS A 424 51.48 -0.59 -0.45
N ASN A 425 51.60 0.17 -1.54
CA ASN A 425 51.85 1.62 -1.50
C ASN A 425 50.59 2.33 -0.99
N SER A 426 49.41 1.92 -1.44
CA SER A 426 48.15 2.47 -0.97
C SER A 426 47.97 2.28 0.54
N THR A 427 48.29 1.10 1.08
CA THR A 427 48.23 0.83 2.53
C THR A 427 49.19 1.73 3.33
N LYS A 428 50.44 1.96 2.78
CA LYS A 428 51.41 2.82 3.41
C LYS A 428 50.90 4.28 3.50
N ILE A 429 50.40 4.81 2.38
CA ILE A 429 49.84 6.16 2.31
C ILE A 429 48.65 6.32 3.23
N ALA A 430 47.70 5.36 3.22
CA ALA A 430 46.52 5.38 4.08
C ALA A 430 46.92 5.40 5.56
N LYS A 431 47.88 4.59 5.98
CA LYS A 431 48.37 4.55 7.35
C LYS A 431 48.95 5.87 7.77
N GLU A 432 49.86 6.45 6.92
CA GLU A 432 50.48 7.73 7.20
C GLU A 432 49.46 8.88 7.25
N ALA A 433 48.48 8.90 6.34
CA ALA A 433 47.36 9.86 6.36
C ALA A 433 46.57 9.77 7.67
N LEU A 434 46.26 8.56 8.16
CA LEU A 434 45.56 8.34 9.41
C LEU A 434 46.35 8.80 10.64
N GLU A 435 47.66 8.51 10.67
CA GLU A 435 48.52 8.84 11.81
C GLU A 435 48.87 10.34 11.88
N THR A 436 48.99 11.01 10.73
CA THR A 436 49.45 12.40 10.65
C THR A 436 48.35 13.42 10.42
N GLY A 437 47.14 12.99 10.04
CA GLY A 437 46.05 13.86 9.62
C GLY A 437 46.25 14.57 8.29
N ARG A 438 47.29 14.19 7.52
CA ARG A 438 47.61 14.79 6.22
C ARG A 438 46.76 14.20 5.10
N SER A 439 46.56 14.97 4.06
CA SER A 439 45.78 14.49 2.91
C SER A 439 46.51 13.40 2.12
N VAL A 440 45.78 12.43 1.61
CA VAL A 440 46.31 11.41 0.69
C VAL A 440 46.98 12.07 -0.53
N TYR A 441 46.36 13.15 -1.03
CA TYR A 441 46.89 13.92 -2.16
C TYR A 441 48.32 14.42 -1.91
N ASP A 442 48.52 15.12 -0.79
CA ASP A 442 49.81 15.71 -0.42
C ASP A 442 50.88 14.62 -0.20
N LEU A 443 50.53 13.53 0.44
CA LEU A 443 51.44 12.42 0.70
C LEU A 443 51.88 11.71 -0.59
N VAL A 444 51.01 11.53 -1.57
CA VAL A 444 51.36 10.91 -2.88
C VAL A 444 52.37 11.78 -3.64
N ILE A 445 52.17 13.10 -3.61
CA ILE A 445 53.08 14.05 -4.25
C ILE A 445 54.43 14.08 -3.52
N GLU A 446 54.44 14.22 -2.20
CA GLU A 446 55.68 14.30 -1.39
C GLU A 446 56.54 13.05 -1.50
N HIS A 447 55.92 11.88 -1.52
CA HIS A 447 56.61 10.62 -1.73
C HIS A 447 57.06 10.41 -3.19
N GLY A 448 56.70 11.29 -4.10
CA GLY A 448 57.06 11.21 -5.53
C GLY A 448 56.50 9.93 -6.18
N ILE A 449 55.29 9.53 -5.83
CA ILE A 449 54.65 8.32 -6.35
C ILE A 449 54.01 8.58 -7.71
N LEU A 450 53.33 9.71 -7.86
CA LEU A 450 52.71 10.19 -9.10
C LEU A 450 53.11 11.66 -9.34
N THR A 451 52.99 12.10 -10.58
CA THR A 451 53.00 13.53 -10.90
C THR A 451 51.69 14.17 -10.45
N GLN A 452 51.71 15.49 -10.25
CA GLN A 452 50.46 16.23 -9.94
C GLN A 452 49.43 16.04 -11.04
N GLU A 453 49.82 16.12 -12.30
CA GLU A 453 48.97 15.94 -13.47
C GLU A 453 48.29 14.55 -13.48
N ASP A 454 49.06 13.49 -13.24
CA ASP A 454 48.54 12.13 -13.19
C ASP A 454 47.61 11.92 -11.99
N LEU A 455 47.96 12.48 -10.82
CA LEU A 455 47.15 12.39 -9.63
C LEU A 455 45.79 13.12 -9.80
N ASP A 456 45.83 14.32 -10.38
CA ASP A 456 44.61 15.08 -10.69
C ASP A 456 43.70 14.30 -11.65
N LYS A 457 44.27 13.63 -12.63
CA LYS A 457 43.55 12.79 -13.58
C LYS A 457 42.94 11.56 -12.92
N VAL A 458 43.67 10.88 -12.02
CA VAL A 458 43.13 9.71 -11.29
C VAL A 458 41.99 10.09 -10.35
N LEU A 459 42.17 11.22 -9.65
CA LEU A 459 41.20 11.72 -8.66
C LEU A 459 40.13 12.62 -9.26
N ALA A 460 40.12 12.76 -10.61
CA ALA A 460 39.00 13.44 -11.27
C ALA A 460 37.69 12.69 -10.99
N PRO A 461 36.60 13.39 -10.65
CA PRO A 461 35.35 12.78 -10.24
C PRO A 461 34.85 11.68 -11.18
N GLU A 462 34.91 11.91 -12.49
CA GLU A 462 34.49 10.98 -13.54
C GLU A 462 35.25 9.66 -13.54
N ASN A 463 36.49 9.65 -13.04
CA ASN A 463 37.34 8.48 -12.95
C ASN A 463 37.21 7.70 -11.64
N MET A 464 36.56 8.28 -10.63
CA MET A 464 36.37 7.65 -9.33
C MET A 464 34.98 6.99 -9.14
N ILE A 465 34.00 7.35 -9.96
CA ILE A 465 32.62 6.94 -9.80
C ILE A 465 32.21 5.72 -10.64
N GLN A 466 33.10 5.22 -11.46
CA GLN A 466 32.89 4.06 -12.34
C GLN A 466 34.22 3.39 -12.68
N PRO A 467 34.21 2.11 -13.10
CA PRO A 467 35.42 1.46 -13.57
C PRO A 467 35.96 2.17 -14.82
N VAL A 468 37.21 2.62 -14.74
CA VAL A 468 37.95 3.23 -15.86
C VAL A 468 39.33 2.60 -16.00
N ARG A 469 39.84 2.56 -17.22
CA ARG A 469 41.23 2.16 -17.50
C ARG A 469 42.06 3.40 -17.81
N LEU A 470 42.93 3.76 -16.88
CA LEU A 470 43.86 4.88 -17.06
C LEU A 470 45.25 4.31 -17.39
N ASP A 471 45.87 4.83 -18.46
CA ASP A 471 47.27 4.49 -18.84
C ASP A 471 48.22 5.42 -18.08
N ILE A 472 48.37 5.18 -16.79
CA ILE A 472 49.23 5.95 -15.87
C ILE A 472 50.12 4.95 -15.15
N LYS A 473 51.43 5.28 -15.05
CA LYS A 473 52.40 4.45 -14.35
C LYS A 473 53.00 5.21 -13.18
N PRO A 474 53.23 4.56 -12.02
CA PRO A 474 53.90 5.20 -10.92
C PRO A 474 55.35 5.57 -11.29
N LEU A 475 55.85 6.65 -10.67
CA LEU A 475 57.22 7.12 -10.85
C LEU A 475 58.21 6.23 -10.12
N LYS A 476 57.78 5.50 -9.09
CA LYS A 476 58.61 4.60 -8.26
C LYS A 476 57.89 3.28 -7.99
#